data_092008af08547c896b0365e84be060c6
#
_entry.id   092008af08547c896b0365e84be060c6
#
_cell.length_a   1.000
_cell.length_b   1.000
_cell.length_c   1.000
_cell.angle_alpha   90.00
_cell.angle_beta   90.00
_cell.angle_gamma   90.00
#
_symmetry.space_group_name_H-M   'P 1'
#
loop_
_entity.id
_entity.type
_entity.pdbx_description
1 polymer ?
#
loop_
_entity_poly.entity_id
_entity_poly.type
_entity_poly.pdbx_seq_one_letter_code
_entity_poly.pdbx_strand_id
1 'polypeptide(L)'
;MYWLIENKEQLDVLINSSYKEAFIEVIPYNDTIHPSQTYVSLVYIRPLEATKGFMVGIHHSEVTNELITYKTSVETLINKFEKLYCRDKKETLHYFPNKTLYDITPPPHTYIRPTTKVHEIFYSKHKDNHELNLIIPIVKHYELCEHIFEDLKANINRTKTKYDEFFNNKVSMVFNYLERSGIRVHKETFEEHFHPIDGERVYTQYNLRTTTTRPSNKFKNVNYAALSHKNGCRKAFIPSNDRFIDIDISAYHPSLSCMLINYNFPSIDIHSHLQELYQVDYAKSKELTFKQLYGGVFKEYEHLEFFSKINIYVKELWEDFEREGKITCPISNYVYKKENLDKMNPQKLFNYLLQNLETSMNVRILWDMISVLKGKKTKLVLYTYDSFLLDADDSEQYLIEDVKKIFTKYKLNTKTKEGYDYDFK
;
A
#
# COMPACT_ATOMS: atom_id res chain seq x y z
N MET A 1 -5.36 -7.98 -34.76
CA MET A 1 -5.19 -9.44 -34.60
C MET A 1 -4.20 -9.62 -33.44
N TYR A 2 -4.53 -10.36 -32.42
CA TYR A 2 -3.71 -10.67 -31.27
C TYR A 2 -3.22 -12.13 -31.31
N TRP A 3 -2.23 -12.47 -30.51
CA TRP A 3 -1.72 -13.82 -30.40
C TRP A 3 -2.30 -14.46 -29.12
N LEU A 4 -3.13 -15.50 -29.28
CA LEU A 4 -3.65 -16.29 -28.18
C LEU A 4 -2.76 -17.51 -27.99
N ILE A 5 -2.31 -17.74 -26.77
CA ILE A 5 -1.59 -18.93 -26.32
C ILE A 5 -2.54 -19.72 -25.43
N GLU A 6 -2.96 -20.87 -25.93
CA GLU A 6 -3.93 -21.74 -25.24
C GLU A 6 -3.45 -23.20 -25.14
N ASN A 7 -2.27 -23.51 -25.72
CA ASN A 7 -1.67 -24.82 -25.64
C ASN A 7 -0.15 -24.76 -25.44
N LYS A 8 0.41 -25.92 -25.09
CA LYS A 8 1.83 -26.05 -24.77
C LYS A 8 2.75 -25.70 -25.94
N GLU A 9 2.41 -26.09 -27.15
CA GLU A 9 3.25 -25.84 -28.33
C GLU A 9 3.41 -24.33 -28.59
N GLN A 10 2.31 -23.58 -28.51
CA GLN A 10 2.34 -22.11 -28.63
C GLN A 10 3.12 -21.47 -27.49
N LEU A 11 2.98 -21.99 -26.27
CA LEU A 11 3.72 -21.52 -25.12
C LEU A 11 5.23 -21.75 -25.29
N ASP A 12 5.63 -22.93 -25.75
CA ASP A 12 7.02 -23.30 -25.99
C ASP A 12 7.67 -22.41 -27.07
N VAL A 13 6.92 -21.99 -28.08
CA VAL A 13 7.39 -21.02 -29.09
C VAL A 13 7.76 -19.69 -28.42
N LEU A 14 6.94 -19.18 -27.52
CA LEU A 14 7.24 -17.94 -26.81
C LEU A 14 8.38 -18.12 -25.78
N ILE A 15 8.41 -19.25 -25.07
CA ILE A 15 9.50 -19.57 -24.14
C ILE A 15 10.85 -19.62 -24.89
N ASN A 16 10.92 -20.23 -26.05
CA ASN A 16 12.13 -20.38 -26.84
C ASN A 16 12.47 -19.15 -27.71
N SER A 17 11.65 -18.11 -27.69
CA SER A 17 11.93 -16.88 -28.44
C SER A 17 13.14 -16.12 -27.88
N SER A 18 13.72 -15.21 -28.65
CA SER A 18 14.88 -14.38 -28.25
C SER A 18 14.50 -13.20 -27.36
N TYR A 19 13.24 -12.97 -27.07
CA TYR A 19 12.78 -11.84 -26.26
C TYR A 19 13.31 -11.91 -24.83
N LYS A 20 13.83 -10.81 -24.32
CA LYS A 20 14.46 -10.73 -22.99
C LYS A 20 13.70 -9.88 -22.00
N GLU A 21 13.02 -8.86 -22.47
CA GLU A 21 12.27 -7.92 -21.64
C GLU A 21 10.80 -7.87 -22.09
N ALA A 22 9.87 -7.83 -21.14
CA ALA A 22 8.46 -7.73 -21.45
C ALA A 22 7.68 -6.90 -20.44
N PHE A 23 6.57 -6.32 -20.88
CA PHE A 23 5.52 -5.81 -20.00
C PHE A 23 4.50 -6.92 -19.75
N ILE A 24 4.01 -6.99 -18.49
CA ILE A 24 3.02 -7.97 -18.05
C ILE A 24 1.82 -7.27 -17.41
N GLU A 25 0.62 -7.73 -17.74
CA GLU A 25 -0.63 -7.38 -17.06
C GLU A 25 -1.39 -8.66 -16.74
N VAL A 26 -1.90 -8.76 -15.51
CA VAL A 26 -2.67 -9.92 -15.05
C VAL A 26 -4.14 -9.57 -15.05
N ILE A 27 -4.95 -10.46 -15.60
CA ILE A 27 -6.41 -10.37 -15.57
C ILE A 27 -6.88 -11.47 -14.62
N PRO A 28 -7.34 -11.11 -13.40
CA PRO A 28 -7.84 -12.08 -12.45
C PRO A 28 -9.19 -12.63 -12.91
N TYR A 29 -9.59 -13.75 -12.32
CA TYR A 29 -10.92 -14.31 -12.50
C TYR A 29 -12.02 -13.27 -12.22
N ASN A 30 -11.85 -12.49 -11.15
CA ASN A 30 -12.77 -11.45 -10.78
C ASN A 30 -12.03 -10.30 -10.06
N ASP A 31 -12.19 -9.08 -10.53
CA ASP A 31 -11.57 -7.88 -9.95
C ASP A 31 -12.19 -7.46 -8.60
N THR A 32 -13.36 -7.98 -8.24
CA THR A 32 -14.04 -7.67 -6.97
C THR A 32 -13.62 -8.58 -5.81
N ILE A 33 -12.89 -9.66 -6.12
CA ILE A 33 -12.33 -10.59 -5.14
C ILE A 33 -10.89 -10.17 -4.84
N HIS A 34 -10.50 -10.27 -3.56
CA HIS A 34 -9.14 -9.94 -3.18
C HIS A 34 -8.12 -10.83 -3.92
N PRO A 35 -6.99 -10.29 -4.43
CA PRO A 35 -6.00 -11.05 -5.18
C PRO A 35 -5.47 -12.30 -4.45
N SER A 36 -5.48 -12.31 -3.11
CA SER A 36 -5.11 -13.49 -2.30
C SER A 36 -6.18 -14.60 -2.28
N GLN A 37 -7.37 -14.33 -2.79
CA GLN A 37 -8.51 -15.27 -2.80
C GLN A 37 -9.00 -15.61 -4.20
N THR A 38 -8.44 -14.97 -5.22
CA THR A 38 -8.80 -15.20 -6.63
C THR A 38 -7.65 -15.87 -7.39
N TYR A 39 -7.94 -16.37 -8.55
CA TYR A 39 -6.95 -16.92 -9.47
C TYR A 39 -6.94 -16.15 -10.79
N VAL A 40 -5.98 -16.47 -11.64
CA VAL A 40 -5.74 -15.77 -12.90
C VAL A 40 -6.61 -16.35 -14.00
N SER A 41 -7.29 -15.49 -14.74
CA SER A 41 -8.02 -15.85 -15.96
C SER A 41 -7.10 -15.80 -17.18
N LEU A 42 -6.43 -14.66 -17.38
CA LEU A 42 -5.54 -14.40 -18.50
C LEU A 42 -4.28 -13.69 -18.04
N VAL A 43 -3.18 -13.89 -18.76
CA VAL A 43 -1.97 -13.07 -18.62
C VAL A 43 -1.64 -12.44 -19.98
N TYR A 44 -1.59 -11.11 -20.00
CA TYR A 44 -1.06 -10.38 -21.14
C TYR A 44 0.44 -10.22 -21.01
N ILE A 45 1.18 -10.53 -22.09
CA ILE A 45 2.64 -10.38 -22.15
C ILE A 45 2.97 -9.63 -23.44
N ARG A 46 3.70 -8.53 -23.28
CA ARG A 46 4.16 -7.68 -24.38
C ARG A 46 5.69 -7.62 -24.37
N PRO A 47 6.36 -8.51 -25.12
CA PRO A 47 7.81 -8.37 -25.31
C PRO A 47 8.12 -7.01 -25.95
N LEU A 48 9.15 -6.33 -25.46
CA LEU A 48 9.43 -4.94 -25.89
C LEU A 48 9.83 -4.87 -27.35
N GLU A 49 10.46 -5.91 -27.86
CA GLU A 49 10.90 -6.01 -29.25
C GLU A 49 9.77 -6.49 -30.20
N ALA A 50 8.68 -7.01 -29.66
CA ALA A 50 7.57 -7.49 -30.48
C ALA A 50 6.66 -6.33 -30.92
N THR A 51 6.00 -6.49 -32.07
CA THR A 51 5.02 -5.49 -32.57
C THR A 51 3.64 -5.63 -31.94
N LYS A 52 3.35 -6.75 -31.28
CA LYS A 52 2.07 -7.08 -30.65
C LYS A 52 2.29 -7.89 -29.40
N GLY A 53 1.33 -7.82 -28.47
CA GLY A 53 1.30 -8.64 -27.28
C GLY A 53 0.71 -10.02 -27.49
N PHE A 54 0.87 -10.85 -26.48
CA PHE A 54 0.35 -12.22 -26.38
C PHE A 54 -0.66 -12.27 -25.24
N MET A 55 -1.79 -12.94 -25.47
CA MET A 55 -2.72 -13.34 -24.40
C MET A 55 -2.47 -14.79 -24.06
N VAL A 56 -2.15 -15.09 -22.82
CA VAL A 56 -2.01 -16.46 -22.32
C VAL A 56 -3.29 -16.83 -21.59
N GLY A 57 -4.05 -17.76 -22.16
CA GLY A 57 -5.29 -18.25 -21.59
C GLY A 57 -5.02 -19.29 -20.51
N ILE A 58 -5.52 -19.08 -19.30
CA ILE A 58 -5.35 -19.98 -18.16
C ILE A 58 -6.68 -20.54 -17.73
N HIS A 59 -7.64 -19.65 -17.49
CA HIS A 59 -9.00 -20.01 -17.11
C HIS A 59 -9.95 -18.95 -17.66
N HIS A 60 -10.49 -19.21 -18.89
CA HIS A 60 -11.37 -18.28 -19.57
C HIS A 60 -12.38 -19.05 -20.45
N SER A 61 -13.58 -18.51 -20.64
CA SER A 61 -14.66 -19.19 -21.39
C SER A 61 -14.35 -19.43 -22.88
N GLU A 62 -13.46 -18.63 -23.47
CA GLU A 62 -13.02 -18.76 -24.86
C GLU A 62 -11.79 -19.66 -25.04
N VAL A 63 -11.23 -20.23 -23.97
CA VAL A 63 -10.02 -21.06 -24.01
C VAL A 63 -10.43 -22.52 -23.83
N THR A 64 -9.94 -23.40 -24.70
CA THR A 64 -10.15 -24.84 -24.55
C THR A 64 -9.27 -25.37 -23.42
N ASN A 65 -9.90 -26.10 -22.48
CA ASN A 65 -9.27 -26.52 -21.22
C ASN A 65 -8.09 -27.50 -21.30
N GLU A 66 -7.38 -27.58 -22.41
CA GLU A 66 -6.33 -28.57 -22.56
C GLU A 66 -4.98 -28.11 -22.02
N LEU A 67 -4.79 -27.37 -21.21
CA LEU A 67 -3.71 -27.12 -20.92
C LEU A 67 -2.70 -26.45 -20.32
N ILE A 68 -2.85 -25.32 -19.91
CA ILE A 68 -1.82 -24.57 -19.23
C ILE A 68 -2.17 -24.60 -17.75
N THR A 69 -1.61 -25.54 -17.01
CA THR A 69 -1.66 -25.44 -15.57
C THR A 69 -0.88 -24.17 -15.19
N TYR A 70 -1.55 -23.26 -14.56
CA TYR A 70 -1.04 -21.95 -14.16
C TYR A 70 0.36 -22.00 -13.56
N LYS A 71 0.59 -22.92 -12.64
CA LYS A 71 1.78 -22.90 -11.78
C LYS A 71 3.08 -23.27 -12.48
N THR A 72 3.05 -24.18 -13.42
CA THR A 72 4.29 -24.67 -14.07
C THR A 72 4.59 -23.98 -15.37
N SER A 73 3.55 -23.69 -16.15
CA SER A 73 3.73 -23.19 -17.53
C SER A 73 3.88 -21.67 -17.55
N VAL A 74 3.04 -20.94 -16.81
CA VAL A 74 3.11 -19.48 -16.76
C VAL A 74 4.31 -18.99 -15.96
N GLU A 75 4.64 -19.67 -14.85
CA GLU A 75 5.87 -19.35 -14.09
C GLU A 75 7.13 -19.58 -14.94
N THR A 76 7.17 -20.64 -15.71
CA THR A 76 8.29 -20.91 -16.64
C THR A 76 8.39 -19.81 -17.68
N LEU A 77 7.28 -19.42 -18.29
CA LEU A 77 7.24 -18.33 -19.27
C LEU A 77 7.71 -17.00 -18.67
N ILE A 78 7.22 -16.66 -17.46
CA ILE A 78 7.61 -15.42 -16.78
C ILE A 78 9.07 -15.45 -16.37
N ASN A 79 9.59 -16.62 -15.97
CA ASN A 79 11.00 -16.78 -15.60
C ASN A 79 11.97 -16.70 -16.76
N LYS A 80 11.51 -16.86 -17.99
CA LYS A 80 12.31 -16.66 -19.20
C LYS A 80 12.82 -15.21 -19.34
N PHE A 81 11.99 -14.22 -18.94
CA PHE A 81 12.33 -12.82 -19.14
C PHE A 81 13.35 -12.33 -18.10
N GLU A 82 14.39 -11.65 -18.55
CA GLU A 82 15.42 -11.03 -17.70
C GLU A 82 14.82 -9.85 -16.91
N LYS A 83 13.91 -9.07 -17.57
CA LYS A 83 13.19 -7.98 -16.92
C LYS A 83 11.71 -8.02 -17.27
N LEU A 84 10.90 -7.83 -16.24
CA LEU A 84 9.46 -7.70 -16.38
C LEU A 84 8.98 -6.36 -15.83
N TYR A 85 8.26 -5.64 -16.67
CA TYR A 85 7.62 -4.38 -16.33
C TYR A 85 6.13 -4.61 -16.09
N CYS A 86 5.56 -3.90 -15.14
CA CYS A 86 4.12 -3.99 -14.84
C CYS A 86 3.55 -2.61 -14.47
N ARG A 87 2.25 -2.50 -14.55
CA ARG A 87 1.51 -1.30 -14.17
C ARG A 87 1.43 -1.11 -12.66
N ASP A 88 1.26 -2.19 -11.91
CA ASP A 88 1.18 -2.20 -10.45
C ASP A 88 1.94 -3.41 -9.90
N LYS A 89 3.14 -3.14 -9.38
CA LYS A 89 4.00 -4.18 -8.83
C LYS A 89 3.37 -4.83 -7.60
N LYS A 90 2.77 -4.05 -6.71
CA LYS A 90 2.13 -4.57 -5.50
C LYS A 90 1.04 -5.59 -5.85
N GLU A 91 0.18 -5.25 -6.80
CA GLU A 91 -0.89 -6.14 -7.28
C GLU A 91 -0.33 -7.37 -8.00
N THR A 92 0.58 -7.18 -8.93
CA THR A 92 1.18 -8.27 -9.72
C THR A 92 1.92 -9.30 -8.84
N LEU A 93 2.54 -8.86 -7.74
CA LEU A 93 3.21 -9.74 -6.78
C LEU A 93 2.27 -10.70 -6.03
N HIS A 94 0.96 -10.46 -6.00
CA HIS A 94 0.02 -11.46 -5.47
C HIS A 94 0.02 -12.74 -6.30
N TYR A 95 0.19 -12.60 -7.61
CA TYR A 95 0.19 -13.71 -8.56
C TYR A 95 1.58 -14.29 -8.79
N PHE A 96 2.64 -13.46 -8.70
CA PHE A 96 4.04 -13.84 -8.93
C PHE A 96 4.96 -13.38 -7.79
N PRO A 97 4.82 -13.94 -6.59
CA PRO A 97 5.43 -13.40 -5.36
C PRO A 97 6.96 -13.42 -5.34
N ASN A 98 7.58 -14.30 -6.11
CA ASN A 98 9.04 -14.46 -6.13
C ASN A 98 9.71 -13.78 -7.33
N LYS A 99 8.94 -13.03 -8.15
CA LYS A 99 9.46 -12.45 -9.38
C LYS A 99 9.96 -11.03 -9.17
N THR A 100 11.10 -10.71 -9.78
CA THR A 100 11.57 -9.33 -9.88
C THR A 100 10.75 -8.58 -10.92
N LEU A 101 9.96 -7.62 -10.46
CA LEU A 101 9.09 -6.79 -11.27
C LEU A 101 9.48 -5.32 -11.14
N TYR A 102 9.27 -4.57 -12.22
CA TYR A 102 9.49 -3.12 -12.25
C TYR A 102 8.16 -2.41 -12.52
N ASP A 103 7.66 -1.69 -11.53
CA ASP A 103 6.50 -0.82 -11.69
C ASP A 103 6.88 0.37 -12.57
N ILE A 104 6.19 0.54 -13.69
CA ILE A 104 6.42 1.64 -14.62
C ILE A 104 5.38 2.74 -14.54
N THR A 105 4.41 2.64 -13.64
CA THR A 105 3.48 3.72 -13.36
C THR A 105 4.19 4.81 -12.57
N PRO A 106 4.29 6.04 -13.12
CA PRO A 106 5.04 7.09 -12.44
C PRO A 106 4.33 7.52 -11.16
N PRO A 107 5.03 7.52 -10.00
CA PRO A 107 4.54 8.22 -8.84
C PRO A 107 4.64 9.75 -9.10
N PRO A 108 3.79 10.57 -8.52
CA PRO A 108 2.81 10.34 -7.46
C PRO A 108 1.40 10.07 -7.96
N HIS A 109 1.20 9.92 -9.23
CA HIS A 109 -0.11 10.01 -9.82
C HIS A 109 -0.96 8.79 -9.53
N THR A 110 -2.24 9.05 -9.28
CA THR A 110 -3.27 8.03 -9.35
C THR A 110 -3.41 7.63 -10.81
N TYR A 111 -2.86 6.48 -11.17
CA TYR A 111 -3.13 5.89 -12.46
C TYR A 111 -4.52 5.26 -12.42
N ILE A 112 -5.42 5.78 -13.23
CA ILE A 112 -6.74 5.19 -13.41
C ILE A 112 -6.63 4.22 -14.57
N ARG A 113 -6.84 2.92 -14.31
CA ARG A 113 -6.87 1.90 -15.35
C ARG A 113 -7.93 2.29 -16.38
N PRO A 114 -7.58 2.45 -17.66
CA PRO A 114 -8.56 2.77 -18.68
C PRO A 114 -9.57 1.63 -18.81
N THR A 115 -10.84 1.99 -19.02
CA THR A 115 -11.91 1.05 -19.33
C THR A 115 -12.44 1.30 -20.72
N THR A 116 -12.81 0.26 -21.44
CA THR A 116 -13.53 0.40 -22.71
C THR A 116 -15.03 0.46 -22.46
N LYS A 117 -15.79 1.01 -23.41
CA LYS A 117 -17.27 0.98 -23.34
C LYS A 117 -17.81 -0.44 -23.16
N VAL A 118 -17.13 -1.43 -23.71
CA VAL A 118 -17.52 -2.84 -23.55
C VAL A 118 -17.40 -3.26 -22.10
N HIS A 119 -16.26 -2.97 -21.44
CA HIS A 119 -16.08 -3.26 -20.01
C HIS A 119 -17.14 -2.54 -19.16
N GLU A 120 -17.40 -1.26 -19.42
CA GLU A 120 -18.42 -0.49 -18.71
C GLU A 120 -19.82 -1.10 -18.85
N ILE A 121 -20.21 -1.52 -20.06
CA ILE A 121 -21.49 -2.18 -20.32
C ILE A 121 -21.57 -3.53 -19.59
N PHE A 122 -20.50 -4.34 -19.64
CA PHE A 122 -20.45 -5.62 -18.96
C PHE A 122 -20.51 -5.43 -17.44
N TYR A 123 -19.73 -4.50 -16.88
CA TYR A 123 -19.77 -4.20 -15.45
C TYR A 123 -21.15 -3.72 -15.00
N SER A 124 -21.82 -2.87 -15.76
CA SER A 124 -23.16 -2.39 -15.39
C SER A 124 -24.22 -3.49 -15.41
N LYS A 125 -24.11 -4.45 -16.34
CA LYS A 125 -25.07 -5.57 -16.48
C LYS A 125 -24.79 -6.74 -15.54
N HIS A 126 -23.55 -6.91 -15.13
CA HIS A 126 -23.06 -8.09 -14.43
C HIS A 126 -22.30 -7.74 -13.15
N LYS A 127 -22.61 -6.59 -12.52
CA LYS A 127 -21.93 -6.12 -11.28
C LYS A 127 -21.93 -7.15 -10.15
N ASP A 128 -22.91 -8.06 -10.15
CA ASP A 128 -23.06 -9.12 -9.17
C ASP A 128 -22.53 -10.47 -9.69
N ASN A 129 -21.98 -10.51 -10.92
CA ASN A 129 -21.42 -11.72 -11.50
C ASN A 129 -19.95 -11.85 -11.10
N HIS A 130 -19.67 -12.88 -10.31
CA HIS A 130 -18.31 -13.19 -9.84
C HIS A 130 -17.37 -13.72 -10.93
N GLU A 131 -17.90 -14.05 -12.11
CA GLU A 131 -17.16 -14.60 -13.25
C GLU A 131 -16.95 -13.60 -14.39
N LEU A 132 -17.11 -12.32 -14.12
CA LEU A 132 -17.14 -11.27 -15.14
C LEU A 132 -15.96 -11.34 -16.12
N ASN A 133 -14.73 -11.50 -15.61
CA ASN A 133 -13.55 -11.55 -16.47
C ASN A 133 -13.45 -12.82 -17.33
N LEU A 134 -14.19 -13.86 -17.02
CA LEU A 134 -14.28 -15.06 -17.85
C LEU A 134 -15.16 -14.90 -19.09
N ILE A 135 -16.14 -13.99 -19.01
CA ILE A 135 -17.16 -13.83 -20.07
C ILE A 135 -16.91 -12.62 -20.96
N ILE A 136 -16.06 -11.69 -20.54
CA ILE A 136 -15.63 -10.59 -21.42
C ILE A 136 -14.72 -11.16 -22.50
N PRO A 137 -15.00 -10.97 -23.80
CA PRO A 137 -14.18 -11.54 -24.87
C PRO A 137 -12.69 -11.23 -24.72
N ILE A 138 -11.83 -12.21 -24.96
CA ILE A 138 -10.35 -12.06 -24.82
C ILE A 138 -9.83 -10.90 -25.64
N VAL A 139 -10.39 -10.66 -26.83
CA VAL A 139 -10.00 -9.52 -27.67
C VAL A 139 -10.19 -8.18 -26.96
N LYS A 140 -11.18 -8.05 -26.07
CA LYS A 140 -11.42 -6.82 -25.32
C LYS A 140 -10.44 -6.64 -24.18
N HIS A 141 -10.06 -7.72 -23.52
CA HIS A 141 -8.95 -7.70 -22.55
C HIS A 141 -7.63 -7.35 -23.25
N TYR A 142 -7.39 -7.90 -24.43
CA TYR A 142 -6.21 -7.58 -25.22
C TYR A 142 -6.14 -6.09 -25.58
N GLU A 143 -7.22 -5.53 -26.14
CA GLU A 143 -7.32 -4.09 -26.50
C GLU A 143 -7.03 -3.21 -25.28
N LEU A 144 -7.56 -3.55 -24.11
CA LEU A 144 -7.33 -2.83 -22.87
C LEU A 144 -5.86 -2.90 -22.43
N CYS A 145 -5.25 -4.07 -22.47
CA CYS A 145 -3.85 -4.25 -22.08
C CYS A 145 -2.87 -3.56 -23.04
N GLU A 146 -3.13 -3.59 -24.36
CA GLU A 146 -2.35 -2.81 -25.33
C GLU A 146 -2.46 -1.31 -25.05
N HIS A 147 -3.66 -0.82 -24.75
CA HIS A 147 -3.85 0.58 -24.39
C HIS A 147 -3.08 0.96 -23.11
N ILE A 148 -3.12 0.13 -22.08
CA ILE A 148 -2.33 0.34 -20.86
C ILE A 148 -0.82 0.35 -21.16
N PHE A 149 -0.34 -0.58 -21.98
CA PHE A 149 1.06 -0.63 -22.36
C PHE A 149 1.47 0.62 -23.16
N GLU A 150 0.69 1.03 -24.15
CA GLU A 150 0.99 2.22 -24.96
C GLU A 150 1.06 3.50 -24.10
N ASP A 151 0.16 3.65 -23.12
CA ASP A 151 0.18 4.78 -22.19
C ASP A 151 1.44 4.80 -21.30
N LEU A 152 1.94 3.62 -20.92
CA LEU A 152 3.01 3.51 -19.94
C LEU A 152 4.39 3.25 -20.52
N LYS A 153 4.51 2.79 -21.76
CA LYS A 153 5.78 2.33 -22.37
C LYS A 153 6.90 3.37 -22.33
N ALA A 154 6.58 4.66 -22.44
CA ALA A 154 7.57 5.73 -22.35
C ALA A 154 8.30 5.76 -20.99
N ASN A 155 7.67 5.24 -19.94
CA ASN A 155 8.25 5.20 -18.60
C ASN A 155 9.29 4.08 -18.42
N ILE A 156 9.37 3.12 -19.33
CA ILE A 156 10.36 2.04 -19.30
C ILE A 156 11.76 2.62 -19.35
N ASN A 157 11.99 3.56 -20.25
CA ASN A 157 13.30 4.20 -20.48
C ASN A 157 13.48 5.51 -19.69
N ARG A 158 12.49 5.90 -18.89
CA ARG A 158 12.58 7.10 -18.05
C ARG A 158 13.67 6.92 -16.98
N THR A 159 14.47 7.94 -16.75
CA THR A 159 15.41 7.98 -15.64
C THR A 159 14.68 7.77 -14.32
N LYS A 160 15.07 6.76 -13.56
CA LYS A 160 14.46 6.46 -12.26
C LYS A 160 14.94 7.44 -11.22
N THR A 161 13.99 7.97 -10.45
CA THR A 161 14.29 8.80 -9.28
C THR A 161 14.60 7.92 -8.07
N LYS A 162 15.21 8.49 -7.03
CA LYS A 162 15.39 7.79 -5.74
C LYS A 162 14.04 7.35 -5.14
N TYR A 163 12.96 8.09 -5.39
CA TYR A 163 11.63 7.68 -4.95
C TYR A 163 11.11 6.48 -5.75
N ASP A 164 11.33 6.43 -7.07
CA ASP A 164 10.96 5.25 -7.87
C ASP A 164 11.63 3.98 -7.35
N GLU A 165 12.91 4.07 -6.99
CA GLU A 165 13.66 2.96 -6.39
C GLU A 165 13.10 2.58 -5.02
N PHE A 166 12.82 3.55 -4.16
CA PHE A 166 12.20 3.32 -2.85
C PHE A 166 10.83 2.67 -2.99
N PHE A 167 10.00 3.18 -3.90
CA PHE A 167 8.67 2.64 -4.18
C PHE A 167 8.74 1.19 -4.67
N ASN A 168 9.56 0.92 -5.68
CA ASN A 168 9.70 -0.41 -6.26
C ASN A 168 10.32 -1.43 -5.29
N ASN A 169 11.33 -1.03 -4.52
CA ASN A 169 12.13 -1.96 -3.73
C ASN A 169 11.59 -2.17 -2.31
N LYS A 170 10.80 -1.21 -1.77
CA LYS A 170 10.29 -1.30 -0.41
C LYS A 170 8.78 -1.12 -0.32
N VAL A 171 8.23 -0.02 -0.83
CA VAL A 171 6.81 0.29 -0.65
C VAL A 171 5.93 -0.82 -1.20
N SER A 172 6.09 -1.18 -2.49
CA SER A 172 5.28 -2.23 -3.13
C SER A 172 5.42 -3.59 -2.43
N MET A 173 6.63 -3.93 -1.97
CA MET A 173 6.90 -5.21 -1.31
C MET A 173 6.25 -5.30 0.08
N VAL A 174 6.38 -4.24 0.88
CA VAL A 174 5.82 -4.17 2.23
C VAL A 174 4.29 -4.28 2.19
N PHE A 175 3.66 -3.52 1.31
CA PHE A 175 2.20 -3.53 1.24
C PHE A 175 1.64 -4.80 0.58
N ASN A 176 2.35 -5.41 -0.37
CA ASN A 176 1.99 -6.75 -0.84
C ASN A 176 2.05 -7.79 0.28
N TYR A 177 3.09 -7.74 1.14
CA TYR A 177 3.18 -8.64 2.29
C TYR A 177 1.97 -8.47 3.24
N LEU A 178 1.62 -7.23 3.60
CA LEU A 178 0.48 -6.93 4.46
C LEU A 178 -0.85 -7.42 3.86
N GLU A 179 -1.08 -7.15 2.58
CA GLU A 179 -2.29 -7.61 1.89
C GLU A 179 -2.40 -9.14 1.83
N ARG A 180 -1.28 -9.85 1.76
CA ARG A 180 -1.25 -11.33 1.73
C ARG A 180 -1.37 -11.97 3.11
N SER A 181 -1.07 -11.26 4.17
CA SER A 181 -1.11 -11.80 5.54
C SER A 181 -2.52 -12.21 5.94
N GLY A 182 -3.52 -11.39 5.65
CA GLY A 182 -4.91 -11.59 6.05
C GLY A 182 -5.09 -11.60 7.57
N ILE A 183 -6.31 -11.45 8.02
CA ILE A 183 -6.67 -11.42 9.43
C ILE A 183 -7.78 -12.46 9.66
N ARG A 184 -7.62 -13.32 10.65
CA ARG A 184 -8.69 -14.25 11.04
C ARG A 184 -9.83 -13.48 11.68
N VAL A 185 -11.05 -13.93 11.43
CA VAL A 185 -12.26 -13.33 12.00
C VAL A 185 -13.20 -14.36 12.58
N HIS A 186 -13.95 -13.95 13.58
CA HIS A 186 -15.15 -14.65 14.01
C HIS A 186 -16.25 -14.32 12.99
N LYS A 187 -16.62 -15.32 12.18
CA LYS A 187 -17.43 -15.14 10.96
C LYS A 187 -18.76 -14.44 11.25
N GLU A 188 -19.52 -14.93 12.21
CA GLU A 188 -20.85 -14.41 12.55
C GLU A 188 -20.77 -12.92 12.95
N THR A 189 -19.84 -12.58 13.85
CA THR A 189 -19.64 -11.20 14.29
C THR A 189 -19.15 -10.30 13.16
N PHE A 190 -18.33 -10.83 12.24
CA PHE A 190 -17.89 -10.06 11.08
C PHE A 190 -19.05 -9.78 10.12
N GLU A 191 -19.88 -10.80 9.82
CA GLU A 191 -21.02 -10.66 8.92
C GLU A 191 -22.13 -9.75 9.47
N GLU A 192 -22.28 -9.64 10.80
CA GLU A 192 -23.18 -8.68 11.44
C GLU A 192 -22.80 -7.22 11.17
N HIS A 193 -21.51 -6.92 11.02
CA HIS A 193 -21.02 -5.55 10.89
C HIS A 193 -20.67 -5.15 9.46
N PHE A 194 -20.35 -6.10 8.59
CA PHE A 194 -19.76 -5.81 7.30
C PHE A 194 -20.49 -6.50 6.13
N HIS A 195 -20.01 -7.66 5.69
CA HIS A 195 -20.56 -8.39 4.54
C HIS A 195 -20.32 -9.90 4.71
N PRO A 196 -21.12 -10.75 4.06
CA PRO A 196 -20.86 -12.18 4.03
C PRO A 196 -19.47 -12.50 3.49
N ILE A 197 -18.85 -13.55 4.06
CA ILE A 197 -17.51 -14.02 3.66
C ILE A 197 -17.49 -15.54 3.51
N ASP A 198 -16.62 -16.01 2.62
CA ASP A 198 -16.27 -17.40 2.51
C ASP A 198 -15.05 -17.70 3.38
N GLY A 199 -15.22 -18.62 4.36
CA GLY A 199 -14.17 -18.97 5.32
C GLY A 199 -14.08 -18.03 6.53
N GLU A 200 -12.93 -18.02 7.20
CA GLU A 200 -12.67 -17.29 8.45
C GLU A 200 -11.55 -16.26 8.32
N ARG A 201 -11.21 -15.80 7.11
CA ARG A 201 -10.12 -14.85 6.91
C ARG A 201 -10.52 -13.75 5.96
N VAL A 202 -10.18 -12.53 6.35
CA VAL A 202 -10.38 -11.32 5.53
C VAL A 202 -9.03 -10.69 5.20
N TYR A 203 -9.01 -9.87 4.16
CA TYR A 203 -7.79 -9.26 3.66
C TYR A 203 -7.95 -7.75 3.55
N THR A 204 -6.84 -7.04 3.70
CA THR A 204 -6.75 -5.59 3.51
C THR A 204 -6.31 -5.28 2.09
N GLN A 205 -6.64 -4.07 1.62
CA GLN A 205 -6.11 -3.56 0.35
C GLN A 205 -5.66 -2.11 0.53
N TYR A 206 -4.39 -1.85 0.22
CA TYR A 206 -3.78 -0.54 0.39
C TYR A 206 -3.70 0.20 -0.95
N ASN A 207 -4.36 1.35 -1.04
CA ASN A 207 -4.13 2.26 -2.15
C ASN A 207 -2.89 3.11 -1.87
N LEU A 208 -1.81 2.87 -2.61
CA LEU A 208 -0.52 3.55 -2.46
C LEU A 208 -0.43 4.85 -3.27
N ARG A 209 -1.40 5.09 -4.16
CA ARG A 209 -1.38 6.19 -5.12
C ARG A 209 -2.29 7.32 -4.65
N THR A 210 -1.98 7.88 -3.49
CA THR A 210 -2.65 9.05 -2.91
C THR A 210 -1.77 10.29 -3.07
N THR A 211 -2.37 11.47 -3.06
CA THR A 211 -1.64 12.74 -3.24
C THR A 211 -0.56 12.96 -2.19
N THR A 212 -0.80 12.49 -0.96
CA THR A 212 0.15 12.63 0.16
C THR A 212 1.04 11.40 0.33
N THR A 213 0.89 10.37 -0.52
CA THR A 213 1.48 9.04 -0.40
C THR A 213 1.03 8.23 0.82
N ARG A 214 0.23 8.80 1.71
CA ARG A 214 -0.33 8.09 2.86
C ARG A 214 -1.33 7.06 2.37
N PRO A 215 -1.09 5.74 2.56
CA PRO A 215 -1.95 4.72 1.99
C PRO A 215 -3.32 4.70 2.67
N SER A 216 -4.38 4.62 1.88
CA SER A 216 -5.69 4.27 2.42
C SER A 216 -5.83 2.76 2.47
N ASN A 217 -6.51 2.24 3.49
CA ASN A 217 -6.68 0.80 3.69
C ASN A 217 -8.17 0.46 3.74
N LYS A 218 -8.69 0.04 2.59
CA LYS A 218 -10.10 -0.31 2.44
C LYS A 218 -10.27 -1.46 1.47
N PHE A 219 -11.01 -2.49 1.87
CA PHE A 219 -11.45 -3.53 0.95
C PHE A 219 -12.96 -3.78 1.11
N LYS A 220 -13.70 -3.78 0.01
CA LYS A 220 -15.16 -3.77 0.00
C LYS A 220 -15.70 -2.65 0.91
N ASN A 221 -16.58 -2.95 1.85
CA ASN A 221 -17.13 -1.97 2.80
C ASN A 221 -16.34 -1.85 4.12
N VAL A 222 -15.22 -2.57 4.26
CA VAL A 222 -14.37 -2.50 5.45
C VAL A 222 -13.31 -1.42 5.28
N ASN A 223 -13.40 -0.36 6.08
CA ASN A 223 -12.35 0.64 6.20
C ASN A 223 -11.51 0.34 7.44
N TYR A 224 -10.42 -0.41 7.25
CA TYR A 224 -9.59 -0.90 8.35
C TYR A 224 -8.92 0.22 9.16
N ALA A 225 -8.65 1.36 8.53
CA ALA A 225 -8.06 2.51 9.20
C ALA A 225 -9.06 3.30 10.06
N ALA A 226 -10.37 3.04 9.91
CA ALA A 226 -11.44 3.76 10.58
C ALA A 226 -12.46 2.83 11.28
N LEU A 227 -12.02 1.65 11.72
CA LEU A 227 -12.86 0.73 12.49
C LEU A 227 -13.28 1.36 13.81
N SER A 228 -14.58 1.38 14.08
CA SER A 228 -15.16 2.00 15.27
C SER A 228 -14.76 1.26 16.56
N HIS A 229 -14.41 2.00 17.60
CA HIS A 229 -14.22 1.48 18.95
C HIS A 229 -15.55 1.34 19.73
N LYS A 230 -16.67 1.85 19.20
CA LYS A 230 -17.91 1.99 19.96
C LYS A 230 -18.97 0.94 19.65
N ASN A 231 -18.98 0.39 18.42
CA ASN A 231 -20.03 -0.49 17.93
C ASN A 231 -19.70 -1.99 18.02
N GLY A 232 -18.55 -2.36 18.58
CA GLY A 232 -18.15 -3.76 18.74
C GLY A 232 -17.57 -4.43 17.49
N CYS A 233 -17.53 -3.76 16.34
CA CYS A 233 -17.04 -4.37 15.10
C CYS A 233 -15.59 -4.87 15.18
N ARG A 234 -14.77 -4.32 16.06
CA ARG A 234 -13.38 -4.75 16.27
C ARG A 234 -13.27 -6.16 16.90
N LYS A 235 -14.27 -6.59 17.65
CA LYS A 235 -14.32 -7.93 18.23
C LYS A 235 -14.40 -9.05 17.18
N ALA A 236 -14.82 -8.69 15.96
CA ALA A 236 -14.86 -9.62 14.86
C ALA A 236 -13.46 -10.10 14.43
N PHE A 237 -12.41 -9.32 14.69
CA PHE A 237 -11.03 -9.65 14.30
C PHE A 237 -10.33 -10.34 15.45
N ILE A 238 -9.88 -11.58 15.22
CA ILE A 238 -9.28 -12.47 16.22
C ILE A 238 -7.92 -12.98 15.74
N PRO A 239 -6.98 -13.30 16.64
CA PRO A 239 -5.70 -13.86 16.26
C PRO A 239 -5.84 -15.28 15.69
N SER A 240 -4.92 -15.65 14.79
CA SER A 240 -4.74 -17.02 14.33
C SER A 240 -3.79 -17.80 15.25
N ASN A 241 -2.87 -17.08 15.89
CA ASN A 241 -1.99 -17.57 16.96
C ASN A 241 -2.64 -17.34 18.33
N ASP A 242 -1.85 -17.02 19.36
CA ASP A 242 -2.34 -16.95 20.73
C ASP A 242 -3.01 -15.62 21.07
N ARG A 243 -2.46 -14.49 20.59
CA ARG A 243 -3.01 -13.16 20.87
C ARG A 243 -2.62 -12.11 19.82
N PHE A 244 -3.36 -11.01 19.82
CA PHE A 244 -2.92 -9.78 19.17
C PHE A 244 -2.04 -8.93 20.06
N ILE A 245 -1.04 -8.30 19.46
CA ILE A 245 -0.23 -7.24 20.05
C ILE A 245 -0.28 -6.04 19.11
N ASP A 246 -0.84 -4.94 19.59
CA ASP A 246 -0.89 -3.66 18.87
C ASP A 246 0.20 -2.73 19.38
N ILE A 247 1.07 -2.27 18.50
CA ILE A 247 2.15 -1.33 18.79
C ILE A 247 1.78 0.00 18.14
N ASP A 248 1.49 1.00 18.96
CA ASP A 248 1.04 2.33 18.57
C ASP A 248 2.14 3.37 18.81
N ILE A 249 2.48 4.20 17.82
CA ILE A 249 3.47 5.25 17.94
C ILE A 249 2.88 6.46 18.65
N SER A 250 3.42 6.82 19.79
CA SER A 250 2.97 7.97 20.58
C SER A 250 3.42 9.30 19.98
N ALA A 251 2.49 10.26 19.86
CA ALA A 251 2.77 11.63 19.39
C ALA A 251 3.56 11.65 18.07
N TYR A 252 3.15 10.84 17.08
CA TYR A 252 3.95 10.58 15.90
C TYR A 252 4.25 11.84 15.06
N HIS A 253 3.26 12.63 14.68
CA HIS A 253 3.50 13.85 13.90
C HIS A 253 4.30 14.92 14.67
N PRO A 254 4.09 15.15 15.97
CA PRO A 254 5.04 15.93 16.78
C PRO A 254 6.48 15.41 16.71
N SER A 255 6.67 14.09 16.80
CA SER A 255 8.02 13.47 16.72
C SER A 255 8.66 13.66 15.35
N LEU A 256 7.89 13.50 14.26
CA LEU A 256 8.36 13.75 12.90
C LEU A 256 8.69 15.24 12.68
N SER A 257 7.89 16.13 13.26
CA SER A 257 8.14 17.57 13.20
C SER A 257 9.46 17.92 13.90
N CYS A 258 9.77 17.30 15.04
CA CYS A 258 11.05 17.45 15.73
C CYS A 258 12.25 17.13 14.82
N MET A 259 12.13 16.09 13.99
CA MET A 259 13.18 15.73 13.03
C MET A 259 13.41 16.83 11.98
N LEU A 260 12.33 17.49 11.52
CA LEU A 260 12.41 18.56 10.54
C LEU A 260 13.05 19.84 11.08
N ILE A 261 12.71 20.20 12.32
CA ILE A 261 13.13 21.46 12.94
C ILE A 261 14.34 21.31 13.88
N ASN A 262 14.95 20.13 13.90
CA ASN A 262 16.06 19.78 14.80
C ASN A 262 15.78 20.18 16.27
N TYR A 263 14.63 19.70 16.79
CA TYR A 263 14.18 19.96 18.14
C TYR A 263 14.03 18.63 18.90
N ASN A 264 14.29 18.62 20.20
CA ASN A 264 14.06 17.49 21.08
C ASN A 264 13.22 17.93 22.26
N PHE A 265 12.11 17.26 22.48
CA PHE A 265 11.33 17.47 23.71
C PHE A 265 12.13 17.00 24.93
N PRO A 266 12.04 17.70 26.06
CA PRO A 266 12.73 17.30 27.31
C PRO A 266 12.11 16.06 27.95
N SER A 267 10.88 15.69 27.56
CA SER A 267 10.13 14.54 28.07
C SER A 267 9.86 13.51 26.96
N ILE A 268 9.83 12.24 27.35
CA ILE A 268 9.44 11.12 26.47
C ILE A 268 7.96 11.24 26.08
N ASP A 269 7.08 11.61 27.01
CA ASP A 269 5.67 11.87 26.70
C ASP A 269 5.48 13.35 26.30
N ILE A 270 5.49 13.57 25.00
CA ILE A 270 5.33 14.89 24.38
C ILE A 270 4.03 15.56 24.80
N HIS A 271 2.93 14.80 24.86
CA HIS A 271 1.62 15.39 25.19
C HIS A 271 1.50 15.75 26.68
N SER A 272 2.12 14.98 27.58
CA SER A 272 2.20 15.34 28.99
C SER A 272 3.05 16.59 29.19
N HIS A 273 4.19 16.71 28.50
CA HIS A 273 5.00 17.93 28.54
C HIS A 273 4.23 19.16 28.02
N LEU A 274 3.57 19.02 26.87
CA LEU A 274 2.76 20.11 26.32
C LEU A 274 1.51 20.42 27.17
N GLN A 275 0.93 19.43 27.86
CA GLN A 275 -0.15 19.62 28.82
C GLN A 275 0.22 20.63 29.92
N GLU A 276 1.43 20.49 30.48
CA GLU A 276 1.95 21.42 31.50
C GLU A 276 2.12 22.83 30.93
N LEU A 277 2.66 22.95 29.71
CA LEU A 277 2.85 24.24 29.04
C LEU A 277 1.54 24.93 28.66
N TYR A 278 0.54 24.16 28.23
CA TYR A 278 -0.78 24.67 27.88
C TYR A 278 -1.69 24.92 29.11
N GLN A 279 -1.36 24.34 30.26
CA GLN A 279 -2.19 24.36 31.49
C GLN A 279 -3.60 23.78 31.25
N VAL A 280 -3.70 22.65 30.54
CA VAL A 280 -4.94 21.95 30.20
C VAL A 280 -4.84 20.46 30.54
N ASP A 281 -5.92 19.70 30.39
CA ASP A 281 -5.87 18.25 30.51
C ASP A 281 -5.16 17.57 29.32
N TYR A 282 -4.81 16.29 29.46
CA TYR A 282 -4.08 15.52 28.46
C TYR A 282 -4.83 15.41 27.12
N ALA A 283 -6.14 15.20 27.14
CA ALA A 283 -6.95 15.09 25.93
C ALA A 283 -6.98 16.42 25.16
N LYS A 284 -7.11 17.51 25.88
CA LYS A 284 -7.06 18.86 25.33
C LYS A 284 -5.67 19.23 24.80
N SER A 285 -4.60 18.79 25.48
CA SER A 285 -3.21 18.96 25.00
C SER A 285 -3.03 18.28 23.63
N LYS A 286 -3.51 17.04 23.46
CA LYS A 286 -3.49 16.35 22.16
C LYS A 286 -4.24 17.15 21.09
N GLU A 287 -5.46 17.54 21.37
CA GLU A 287 -6.30 18.31 20.44
C GLU A 287 -5.62 19.60 20.00
N LEU A 288 -5.11 20.40 20.94
CA LEU A 288 -4.43 21.66 20.67
C LEU A 288 -3.17 21.47 19.85
N THR A 289 -2.37 20.45 20.18
CA THR A 289 -1.14 20.14 19.45
C THR A 289 -1.44 19.83 17.98
N PHE A 290 -2.41 18.96 17.70
CA PHE A 290 -2.78 18.63 16.32
C PHE A 290 -3.44 19.80 15.58
N LYS A 291 -4.28 20.60 16.26
CA LYS A 291 -4.86 21.81 15.65
C LYS A 291 -3.77 22.78 15.22
N GLN A 292 -2.73 22.97 16.02
CA GLN A 292 -1.64 23.87 15.68
C GLN A 292 -0.74 23.32 14.56
N LEU A 293 -0.44 22.02 14.58
CA LEU A 293 0.36 21.41 13.51
C LEU A 293 -0.36 21.46 12.15
N TYR A 294 -1.69 21.28 12.13
CA TYR A 294 -2.43 21.18 10.86
C TYR A 294 -3.09 22.48 10.43
N GLY A 295 -3.44 23.34 11.37
CA GLY A 295 -4.14 24.59 11.10
C GLY A 295 -3.29 25.84 11.21
N GLY A 296 -2.07 25.70 11.72
CA GLY A 296 -1.17 26.82 12.02
C GLY A 296 -1.11 27.14 13.51
N VAL A 297 0.05 27.60 13.96
CA VAL A 297 0.33 27.89 15.37
C VAL A 297 -0.52 29.07 15.86
N PHE A 298 -1.13 28.92 17.02
CA PHE A 298 -1.93 29.99 17.65
C PHE A 298 -1.02 31.03 18.30
N LYS A 299 -1.40 32.31 18.20
CA LYS A 299 -0.61 33.45 18.72
C LYS A 299 -0.20 33.29 20.17
N GLU A 300 -1.08 32.71 20.99
CA GLU A 300 -0.83 32.49 22.42
C GLU A 300 0.28 31.47 22.70
N TYR A 301 0.61 30.59 21.73
CA TYR A 301 1.63 29.55 21.87
C TYR A 301 2.86 29.78 20.97
N GLU A 302 2.92 30.86 20.20
CA GLU A 302 4.08 31.18 19.34
C GLU A 302 5.38 31.38 20.14
N HIS A 303 5.28 31.74 21.42
CA HIS A 303 6.42 31.88 22.31
C HIS A 303 7.05 30.56 22.74
N LEU A 304 6.35 29.44 22.62
CA LEU A 304 6.89 28.12 22.93
C LEU A 304 7.89 27.71 21.83
N GLU A 305 9.10 27.34 22.23
CA GLU A 305 10.21 27.08 21.30
C GLU A 305 9.84 26.11 20.17
N PHE A 306 9.17 25.00 20.49
CA PHE A 306 8.71 24.03 19.49
C PHE A 306 7.83 24.69 18.42
N PHE A 307 6.82 25.44 18.82
CA PHE A 307 5.89 26.09 17.88
C PHE A 307 6.50 27.27 17.15
N SER A 308 7.39 28.03 17.80
CA SER A 308 8.18 29.07 17.14
C SER A 308 9.00 28.49 15.98
N LYS A 309 9.71 27.38 16.21
CA LYS A 309 10.47 26.68 15.17
C LYS A 309 9.58 26.12 14.06
N ILE A 310 8.39 25.59 14.40
CA ILE A 310 7.41 25.11 13.39
C ILE A 310 6.96 26.27 12.51
N ASN A 311 6.62 27.45 13.07
CA ASN A 311 6.22 28.61 12.30
C ASN A 311 7.31 29.05 11.31
N ILE A 312 8.56 29.11 11.76
CA ILE A 312 9.71 29.48 10.91
C ILE A 312 9.85 28.45 9.79
N TYR A 313 9.86 27.15 10.12
CA TYR A 313 10.01 26.08 9.15
C TYR A 313 8.89 26.06 8.08
N VAL A 314 7.64 26.23 8.49
CA VAL A 314 6.48 26.25 7.59
C VAL A 314 6.57 27.45 6.63
N LYS A 315 7.03 28.61 7.12
CA LYS A 315 7.24 29.81 6.30
C LYS A 315 8.35 29.58 5.26
N GLU A 316 9.51 29.10 5.69
CA GLU A 316 10.64 28.80 4.81
C GLU A 316 10.27 27.74 3.76
N LEU A 317 9.58 26.66 4.18
CA LEU A 317 9.08 25.62 3.27
C LEU A 317 8.18 26.18 2.18
N TRP A 318 7.29 27.12 2.56
CA TRP A 318 6.39 27.78 1.61
C TRP A 318 7.12 28.71 0.66
N GLU A 319 8.07 29.51 1.16
CA GLU A 319 8.91 30.39 0.35
C GLU A 319 9.73 29.61 -0.68
N ASP A 320 10.32 28.48 -0.27
CA ASP A 320 11.03 27.57 -1.16
C ASP A 320 10.09 26.95 -2.23
N PHE A 321 8.89 26.52 -1.82
CA PHE A 321 7.90 25.98 -2.75
C PHE A 321 7.43 27.00 -3.78
N GLU A 322 7.22 28.24 -3.37
CA GLU A 322 6.85 29.33 -4.30
C GLU A 322 8.00 29.68 -5.25
N ARG A 323 9.24 29.70 -4.76
CA ARG A 323 10.44 30.05 -5.54
C ARG A 323 10.85 28.96 -6.51
N GLU A 324 10.90 27.70 -6.05
CA GLU A 324 11.43 26.58 -6.82
C GLU A 324 10.35 25.75 -7.54
N GLY A 325 9.08 26.00 -7.25
CA GLY A 325 7.95 25.25 -7.79
C GLY A 325 7.86 23.81 -7.28
N LYS A 326 8.64 23.44 -6.27
CA LYS A 326 8.68 22.09 -5.71
C LYS A 326 9.26 22.05 -4.31
N ILE A 327 8.93 20.99 -3.56
CA ILE A 327 9.64 20.55 -2.35
C ILE A 327 9.94 19.05 -2.42
N THR A 328 10.93 18.60 -1.68
CA THR A 328 11.36 17.20 -1.64
C THR A 328 11.30 16.66 -0.21
N CYS A 329 10.66 15.53 -0.02
CA CYS A 329 10.67 14.83 1.27
C CYS A 329 12.09 14.31 1.59
N PRO A 330 12.65 14.61 2.76
CA PRO A 330 14.02 14.26 3.09
C PRO A 330 14.25 12.75 3.28
N ILE A 331 13.21 11.97 3.54
CA ILE A 331 13.32 10.52 3.78
C ILE A 331 13.12 9.72 2.50
N SER A 332 12.02 9.96 1.78
CA SER A 332 11.64 9.18 0.59
C SER A 332 12.20 9.73 -0.71
N ASN A 333 12.67 10.97 -0.72
CA ASN A 333 12.97 11.76 -1.93
C ASN A 333 11.76 11.98 -2.85
N TYR A 334 10.53 11.86 -2.32
CA TYR A 334 9.32 12.21 -3.03
C TYR A 334 9.27 13.70 -3.32
N VAL A 335 8.90 14.08 -4.53
CA VAL A 335 8.86 15.48 -4.96
C VAL A 335 7.43 15.95 -5.13
N TYR A 336 7.03 16.91 -4.33
CA TYR A 336 5.79 17.66 -4.53
C TYR A 336 6.05 18.80 -5.50
N LYS A 337 5.41 18.76 -6.66
CA LYS A 337 5.50 19.83 -7.66
C LYS A 337 4.26 20.72 -7.63
N LYS A 338 4.46 22.02 -7.72
CA LYS A 338 3.39 23.03 -7.68
C LYS A 338 2.35 22.81 -8.79
N GLU A 339 2.80 22.42 -9.97
CA GLU A 339 1.97 22.13 -11.13
C GLU A 339 0.96 20.98 -10.91
N ASN A 340 1.25 20.07 -9.96
CA ASN A 340 0.45 18.89 -9.66
C ASN A 340 -0.44 19.06 -8.42
N LEU A 341 -0.43 20.23 -7.80
CA LEU A 341 -1.13 20.50 -6.55
C LEU A 341 -2.09 21.69 -6.70
N ASP A 342 -3.33 21.49 -6.29
CA ASP A 342 -4.36 22.53 -6.37
C ASP A 342 -4.63 23.17 -5.02
N LYS A 343 -4.87 24.49 -5.03
CA LYS A 343 -5.30 25.28 -3.86
C LYS A 343 -4.43 25.05 -2.63
N MET A 344 -3.10 25.13 -2.80
CA MET A 344 -2.14 24.98 -1.72
C MET A 344 -2.05 26.23 -0.86
N ASN A 345 -1.67 26.01 0.39
CA ASN A 345 -1.26 27.03 1.36
C ASN A 345 -0.16 26.46 2.25
N PRO A 346 0.55 27.27 3.07
CA PRO A 346 1.68 26.80 3.89
C PRO A 346 1.33 25.61 4.78
N GLN A 347 0.19 25.64 5.47
CA GLN A 347 -0.23 24.59 6.40
C GLN A 347 -0.58 23.30 5.68
N LYS A 348 -1.29 23.39 4.54
CA LYS A 348 -1.63 22.23 3.72
C LYS A 348 -0.36 21.57 3.15
N LEU A 349 0.61 22.37 2.70
CA LEU A 349 1.88 21.86 2.20
C LEU A 349 2.67 21.14 3.30
N PHE A 350 2.74 21.73 4.49
CA PHE A 350 3.37 21.10 5.65
C PHE A 350 2.68 19.78 6.04
N ASN A 351 1.35 19.74 6.04
CA ASN A 351 0.59 18.51 6.28
C ASN A 351 0.88 17.43 5.25
N TYR A 352 1.03 17.77 3.98
CA TYR A 352 1.40 16.83 2.93
C TYR A 352 2.80 16.26 3.16
N LEU A 353 3.74 17.12 3.55
CA LEU A 353 5.10 16.69 3.90
C LEU A 353 5.10 15.76 5.12
N LEU A 354 4.36 16.09 6.20
CA LEU A 354 4.26 15.24 7.39
C LEU A 354 3.66 13.85 7.08
N GLN A 355 2.60 13.79 6.27
CA GLN A 355 1.98 12.51 5.88
C GLN A 355 2.92 11.66 5.00
N ASN A 356 3.72 12.30 4.14
CA ASN A 356 4.73 11.57 3.37
C ASN A 356 5.87 11.08 4.27
N LEU A 357 6.32 11.89 5.23
CA LEU A 357 7.32 11.49 6.23
C LEU A 357 6.83 10.30 7.04
N GLU A 358 5.60 10.35 7.54
CA GLU A 358 4.93 9.24 8.24
C GLU A 358 5.00 7.96 7.41
N THR A 359 4.50 8.01 6.17
CA THR A 359 4.51 6.84 5.29
C THR A 359 5.92 6.33 5.02
N SER A 360 6.85 7.24 4.75
CA SER A 360 8.24 6.88 4.43
C SER A 360 8.96 6.24 5.62
N MET A 361 8.72 6.74 6.81
CA MET A 361 9.23 6.15 8.05
C MET A 361 8.59 4.80 8.32
N ASN A 362 7.28 4.71 8.19
CA ASN A 362 6.54 3.47 8.40
C ASN A 362 6.97 2.36 7.44
N VAL A 363 7.20 2.67 6.17
CA VAL A 363 7.73 1.68 5.21
C VAL A 363 9.08 1.11 5.66
N ARG A 364 9.96 1.93 6.25
CA ARG A 364 11.23 1.46 6.80
C ARG A 364 11.04 0.58 8.03
N ILE A 365 10.15 1.00 8.94
CA ILE A 365 9.79 0.23 10.14
C ILE A 365 9.18 -1.12 9.73
N LEU A 366 8.19 -1.11 8.85
CA LEU A 366 7.53 -2.31 8.35
C LEU A 366 8.52 -3.26 7.65
N TRP A 367 9.45 -2.72 6.86
CA TRP A 367 10.50 -3.51 6.24
C TRP A 367 11.39 -4.22 7.25
N ASP A 368 11.83 -3.49 8.30
CA ASP A 368 12.64 -4.05 9.37
C ASP A 368 11.84 -5.10 10.17
N MET A 369 10.55 -4.83 10.48
CA MET A 369 9.66 -5.78 11.15
C MET A 369 9.46 -7.07 10.34
N ILE A 370 9.15 -6.95 9.05
CA ILE A 370 8.99 -8.11 8.15
C ILE A 370 10.29 -8.93 8.10
N SER A 371 11.44 -8.27 8.13
CA SER A 371 12.75 -8.94 8.15
C SER A 371 12.97 -9.74 9.43
N VAL A 372 12.61 -9.20 10.59
CA VAL A 372 12.69 -9.88 11.90
C VAL A 372 11.71 -11.05 11.97
N LEU A 373 10.50 -10.86 11.42
CA LEU A 373 9.42 -11.86 11.48
C LEU A 373 9.48 -12.91 10.36
N LYS A 374 10.46 -12.82 9.45
CA LYS A 374 10.57 -13.75 8.33
C LYS A 374 10.78 -15.19 8.82
N GLY A 375 9.93 -16.11 8.37
CA GLY A 375 9.98 -17.51 8.75
C GLY A 375 9.48 -17.82 10.17
N LYS A 376 8.94 -16.81 10.88
CA LYS A 376 8.38 -16.96 12.23
C LYS A 376 6.88 -17.24 12.19
N LYS A 377 6.33 -17.75 13.30
CA LYS A 377 4.89 -17.93 13.48
C LYS A 377 4.17 -16.61 13.72
N THR A 378 4.76 -15.74 14.54
CA THR A 378 4.30 -14.37 14.75
C THR A 378 4.29 -13.60 13.44
N LYS A 379 3.17 -12.93 13.12
CA LYS A 379 2.96 -12.24 11.86
C LYS A 379 2.54 -10.80 12.07
N LEU A 380 2.97 -9.92 11.19
CA LEU A 380 2.42 -8.58 11.04
C LEU A 380 1.19 -8.69 10.14
N VAL A 381 -0.01 -8.35 10.65
CA VAL A 381 -1.29 -8.62 9.96
C VAL A 381 -2.06 -7.36 9.58
N LEU A 382 -1.82 -6.24 10.26
CA LEU A 382 -2.48 -4.98 9.94
C LEU A 382 -1.56 -3.79 10.23
N TYR A 383 -1.65 -2.78 9.38
CA TYR A 383 -1.02 -1.49 9.55
C TYR A 383 -2.07 -0.39 9.36
N THR A 384 -2.18 0.51 10.32
CA THR A 384 -3.12 1.64 10.28
C THR A 384 -2.44 2.92 10.77
N TYR A 385 -1.61 3.52 9.91
CA TYR A 385 -0.88 4.78 10.12
C TYR A 385 0.15 4.72 11.26
N ASP A 386 -0.28 4.94 12.49
CA ASP A 386 0.54 4.94 13.70
C ASP A 386 0.52 3.60 14.46
N SER A 387 -0.29 2.62 14.03
CA SER A 387 -0.49 1.34 14.68
C SER A 387 -0.07 0.15 13.81
N PHE A 388 0.55 -0.85 14.45
CA PHE A 388 1.10 -2.06 13.86
C PHE A 388 0.59 -3.27 14.64
N LEU A 389 -0.31 -4.04 14.02
CA LEU A 389 -0.93 -5.20 14.66
C LEU A 389 -0.17 -6.48 14.35
N LEU A 390 0.30 -7.14 15.38
CA LEU A 390 0.92 -8.46 15.33
C LEU A 390 -0.08 -9.53 15.76
N ASP A 391 -0.09 -10.65 15.05
CA ASP A 391 -0.70 -11.92 15.43
C ASP A 391 0.42 -12.79 16.05
N ALA A 392 0.51 -12.81 17.38
CA ALA A 392 1.67 -13.25 18.12
C ALA A 392 1.51 -14.68 18.64
N ASP A 393 2.56 -15.49 18.48
CA ASP A 393 2.72 -16.82 19.10
C ASP A 393 3.51 -16.68 20.41
N ASP A 394 3.00 -17.22 21.49
CA ASP A 394 3.58 -17.11 22.84
C ASP A 394 4.97 -17.74 22.95
N SER A 395 5.28 -18.73 22.13
CA SER A 395 6.61 -19.32 22.08
C SER A 395 7.67 -18.39 21.50
N GLU A 396 7.25 -17.29 20.85
CA GLU A 396 8.11 -16.30 20.18
C GLU A 396 8.06 -14.91 20.87
N GLN A 397 7.73 -14.85 22.16
CA GLN A 397 7.63 -13.61 22.93
C GLN A 397 8.88 -12.68 22.81
N TYR A 398 10.06 -13.28 22.66
CA TYR A 398 11.30 -12.52 22.48
C TYR A 398 11.30 -11.61 21.24
N LEU A 399 10.55 -11.98 20.20
CA LEU A 399 10.45 -11.17 18.97
C LEU A 399 9.77 -9.82 19.23
N ILE A 400 8.88 -9.74 20.21
CA ILE A 400 8.19 -8.49 20.53
C ILE A 400 9.18 -7.43 21.00
N GLU A 401 10.17 -7.83 21.81
CA GLU A 401 11.24 -6.91 22.22
C GLU A 401 12.15 -6.53 21.04
N ASP A 402 12.44 -7.44 20.12
CA ASP A 402 13.22 -7.13 18.93
C ASP A 402 12.46 -6.18 17.99
N VAL A 403 11.14 -6.35 17.86
CA VAL A 403 10.28 -5.41 17.12
C VAL A 403 10.26 -4.03 17.80
N LYS A 404 10.16 -3.95 19.14
CA LYS A 404 10.21 -2.66 19.87
C LYS A 404 11.53 -1.92 19.65
N LYS A 405 12.66 -2.64 19.58
CA LYS A 405 13.98 -2.04 19.29
C LYS A 405 14.01 -1.33 17.93
N ILE A 406 13.20 -1.75 16.95
CA ILE A 406 13.10 -1.07 15.66
C ILE A 406 12.60 0.36 15.85
N PHE A 407 11.55 0.56 16.64
CA PHE A 407 11.03 1.90 16.93
C PHE A 407 12.05 2.77 17.68
N THR A 408 12.75 2.20 18.66
CA THR A 408 13.84 2.89 19.37
C THR A 408 14.97 3.33 18.43
N LYS A 409 15.35 2.49 17.45
CA LYS A 409 16.32 2.84 16.40
C LYS A 409 15.92 4.11 15.63
N TYR A 410 14.61 4.29 15.41
CA TYR A 410 14.06 5.48 14.75
C TYR A 410 13.68 6.61 15.72
N LYS A 411 14.06 6.50 17.01
CA LYS A 411 13.75 7.49 18.07
C LYS A 411 12.24 7.74 18.25
N LEU A 412 11.45 6.69 18.11
CA LEU A 412 10.00 6.74 18.24
C LEU A 412 9.56 6.03 19.53
N ASN A 413 8.68 6.67 20.27
CA ASN A 413 8.07 6.10 21.48
C ASN A 413 6.80 5.34 21.11
N THR A 414 6.60 4.18 21.73
CA THR A 414 5.44 3.33 21.44
C THR A 414 4.67 2.98 22.71
N LYS A 415 3.37 2.75 22.55
CA LYS A 415 2.49 2.09 23.53
C LYS A 415 2.09 0.75 22.96
N THR A 416 1.96 -0.25 23.83
CA THR A 416 1.59 -1.60 23.43
C THR A 416 0.29 -1.99 24.12
N LYS A 417 -0.63 -2.62 23.36
CA LYS A 417 -1.84 -3.27 23.88
C LYS A 417 -1.82 -4.72 23.46
N GLU A 418 -2.43 -5.59 24.27
CA GLU A 418 -2.52 -7.01 24.02
C GLU A 418 -3.97 -7.46 24.22
N GLY A 419 -4.42 -8.43 23.46
CA GLY A 419 -5.78 -8.96 23.58
C GLY A 419 -6.06 -10.15 22.66
N TYR A 420 -7.22 -10.78 22.88
CA TYR A 420 -7.71 -11.91 22.09
C TYR A 420 -8.64 -11.50 20.95
N ASP A 421 -8.89 -10.21 20.83
CA ASP A 421 -9.54 -9.55 19.71
C ASP A 421 -8.97 -8.15 19.49
N TYR A 422 -9.37 -7.47 18.42
CA TYR A 422 -8.85 -6.13 18.07
C TYR A 422 -9.50 -4.99 18.88
N ASP A 423 -10.46 -5.27 19.77
CA ASP A 423 -11.07 -4.26 20.66
C ASP A 423 -10.19 -3.96 21.89
N PHE A 424 -9.33 -4.91 22.29
CA PHE A 424 -8.38 -4.79 23.41
C PHE A 424 -9.04 -4.41 24.75
N LYS A 425 -10.22 -4.96 25.04
CA LYS A 425 -10.94 -4.74 26.30
C LYS A 425 -10.90 -5.94 27.21
#